data_1dea96672e056f37f2d9d8974c4e47a8
#
_entry.id   1dea96672e056f37f2d9d8974c4e47a8
#
_cell.length_a   1.000
_cell.length_b   1.000
_cell.length_c   1.000
_cell.angle_alpha   90.00
_cell.angle_beta   90.00
_cell.angle_gamma   90.00
#
_symmetry.space_group_name_H-M   'P 1'
#
loop_
_entity.id
_entity.type
_entity.pdbx_description
1 polymer ?
#
loop_
_entity_poly.entity_id
_entity_poly.type
_entity_poly.pdbx_seq_one_letter_code
_entity_poly.pdbx_strand_id
1 'polypeptide(L)'
;PVFAADKVKITFMSRDSGDTPMAKVYEDQIAAFMEENPDIEVQNDSVYEESAYNNKLKVALSTGETPNIFYYPAIAGLKEWAQNGVLLDLTDSLNEDEEWKNTFLDGALDTYDLSAYGVDGIYALPNELNVDAIFYNKALFEKAGIEKTPETMDELYEDIDKLVAAG
;
A
#
# COMPACT_ATOMS: atom_id res chain seq x y z
N PRO A 1 7.04 -43.84 -11.80
CA PRO A 1 7.30 -42.42 -11.95
C PRO A 1 6.18 -41.67 -11.27
N VAL A 2 6.53 -40.95 -10.20
CA VAL A 2 5.62 -39.97 -9.58
C VAL A 2 5.66 -38.76 -10.51
N PHE A 3 4.59 -38.49 -11.23
CA PHE A 3 4.44 -37.25 -11.94
C PHE A 3 4.24 -36.17 -10.84
N ALA A 4 5.18 -35.23 -10.72
CA ALA A 4 4.94 -34.06 -9.96
C ALA A 4 3.73 -33.34 -10.59
N ALA A 5 2.69 -33.08 -9.82
CA ALA A 5 1.59 -32.26 -10.28
C ALA A 5 2.15 -30.89 -10.69
N ASP A 6 1.64 -30.33 -11.78
CA ASP A 6 2.02 -28.98 -12.18
C ASP A 6 1.64 -28.01 -11.06
N LYS A 7 2.60 -27.18 -10.65
CA LYS A 7 2.37 -26.19 -9.60
C LYS A 7 1.40 -25.11 -10.08
N VAL A 8 0.58 -24.62 -9.16
CA VAL A 8 -0.21 -23.41 -9.39
C VAL A 8 0.74 -22.22 -9.46
N LYS A 9 0.66 -21.43 -10.53
CA LYS A 9 1.50 -20.24 -10.70
C LYS A 9 0.74 -18.98 -10.32
N ILE A 10 1.34 -18.19 -9.46
CA ILE A 10 0.86 -16.87 -9.04
C ILE A 10 1.90 -15.84 -9.45
N THR A 11 1.47 -14.73 -10.04
CA THR A 11 2.32 -13.60 -10.39
C THR A 11 2.17 -12.49 -9.36
N PHE A 12 3.30 -12.00 -8.87
CA PHE A 12 3.39 -10.84 -7.98
C PHE A 12 4.14 -9.71 -8.67
N MET A 13 3.69 -8.48 -8.52
CA MET A 13 4.35 -7.32 -9.13
C MET A 13 4.30 -6.08 -8.24
N SER A 14 5.48 -5.51 -7.95
CA SER A 14 5.63 -4.26 -7.21
C SER A 14 6.64 -3.32 -7.90
N ARG A 15 6.77 -2.10 -7.38
CA ARG A 15 7.80 -1.15 -7.80
C ARG A 15 9.16 -1.36 -7.11
N ASP A 16 9.24 -2.36 -6.24
CA ASP A 16 10.43 -2.66 -5.46
C ASP A 16 11.11 -3.92 -6.02
N SER A 17 12.27 -3.74 -6.61
CA SER A 17 13.12 -4.82 -7.11
C SER A 17 14.61 -4.46 -7.00
N GLY A 18 15.50 -5.43 -7.22
CA GLY A 18 16.94 -5.25 -7.07
C GLY A 18 17.37 -5.13 -5.61
N ASP A 19 18.35 -4.29 -5.32
CA ASP A 19 18.97 -4.18 -3.99
C ASP A 19 18.22 -3.24 -3.03
N THR A 20 16.92 -3.03 -3.20
CA THR A 20 16.15 -2.21 -2.26
C THR A 20 15.76 -2.98 -1.00
N PRO A 21 15.68 -2.34 0.19
CA PRO A 21 15.25 -3.02 1.42
C PRO A 21 13.88 -3.69 1.29
N MET A 22 12.93 -3.04 0.61
CA MET A 22 11.59 -3.58 0.43
C MET A 22 11.57 -4.77 -0.55
N ALA A 23 12.39 -4.73 -1.61
CA ALA A 23 12.54 -5.88 -2.50
C ALA A 23 12.99 -7.13 -1.75
N LYS A 24 13.97 -6.96 -0.83
CA LYS A 24 14.43 -8.06 0.03
C LYS A 24 13.33 -8.62 0.93
N VAL A 25 12.49 -7.75 1.51
CA VAL A 25 11.34 -8.18 2.32
C VAL A 25 10.36 -9.02 1.48
N TYR A 26 10.02 -8.57 0.28
CA TYR A 26 9.13 -9.34 -0.60
C TYR A 26 9.74 -10.67 -1.02
N GLU A 27 11.04 -10.70 -1.37
CA GLU A 27 11.73 -11.95 -1.72
C GLU A 27 11.71 -12.95 -0.56
N ASP A 28 12.01 -12.52 0.66
CA ASP A 28 12.00 -13.35 1.85
C ASP A 28 10.58 -13.87 2.17
N GLN A 29 9.54 -13.03 2.05
CA GLN A 29 8.15 -13.41 2.24
C GLN A 29 7.66 -14.39 1.19
N ILE A 30 7.97 -14.16 -0.09
CA ILE A 30 7.64 -15.08 -1.19
C ILE A 30 8.32 -16.43 -0.99
N ALA A 31 9.59 -16.44 -0.59
CA ALA A 31 10.32 -17.67 -0.32
C ALA A 31 9.69 -18.47 0.83
N ALA A 32 9.36 -17.80 1.95
CA ALA A 32 8.69 -18.43 3.07
C ALA A 32 7.30 -18.99 2.70
N PHE A 33 6.51 -18.23 1.94
CA PHE A 33 5.22 -18.69 1.45
C PHE A 33 5.33 -19.94 0.56
N MET A 34 6.30 -19.98 -0.36
CA MET A 34 6.51 -21.16 -1.23
C MET A 34 7.07 -22.38 -0.47
N GLU A 35 7.77 -22.16 0.65
CA GLU A 35 8.21 -23.25 1.53
C GLU A 35 7.02 -23.90 2.24
N GLU A 36 6.07 -23.09 2.71
CA GLU A 36 4.84 -23.56 3.36
C GLU A 36 3.82 -24.13 2.36
N ASN A 37 3.86 -23.70 1.10
CA ASN A 37 2.94 -24.06 0.03
C ASN A 37 3.69 -24.64 -1.18
N PRO A 38 4.24 -25.87 -1.11
CA PRO A 38 5.14 -26.42 -2.11
C PRO A 38 4.49 -26.70 -3.47
N ASP A 39 3.18 -26.70 -3.56
CA ASP A 39 2.36 -26.81 -4.77
C ASP A 39 2.07 -25.47 -5.45
N ILE A 40 2.50 -24.35 -4.85
CA ILE A 40 2.38 -23.01 -5.42
C ILE A 40 3.76 -22.49 -5.82
N GLU A 41 3.83 -21.84 -6.98
CA GLU A 41 5.00 -21.11 -7.47
C GLU A 41 4.62 -19.64 -7.61
N VAL A 42 5.31 -18.73 -6.87
CA VAL A 42 5.14 -17.30 -7.01
C VAL A 42 6.24 -16.74 -7.91
N GLN A 43 5.85 -16.21 -9.06
CA GLN A 43 6.73 -15.49 -9.98
C GLN A 43 6.71 -14.00 -9.62
N ASN A 44 7.89 -13.48 -9.22
CA ASN A 44 8.05 -12.06 -8.90
C ASN A 44 8.46 -11.28 -10.17
N ASP A 45 7.51 -10.51 -10.72
CA ASP A 45 7.66 -9.69 -11.93
C ASP A 45 7.89 -8.20 -11.61
N SER A 46 8.29 -7.89 -10.38
CA SER A 46 8.53 -6.51 -9.91
C SER A 46 9.56 -5.78 -10.76
N VAL A 47 9.39 -4.46 -10.88
CA VAL A 47 10.25 -3.59 -11.70
C VAL A 47 10.68 -2.40 -10.86
N TYR A 48 12.01 -2.20 -10.75
CA TYR A 48 12.54 -0.99 -10.11
C TYR A 48 12.23 0.25 -10.97
N GLU A 49 11.95 1.36 -10.32
CA GLU A 49 11.60 2.64 -10.91
C GLU A 49 10.08 2.75 -11.23
N GLU A 50 9.49 3.80 -10.68
CA GLU A 50 8.04 4.00 -10.66
C GLU A 50 7.40 4.13 -12.05
N SER A 51 8.03 4.86 -12.98
CA SER A 51 7.46 5.03 -14.32
C SER A 51 7.50 3.74 -15.13
N ALA A 52 8.57 2.94 -15.01
CA ALA A 52 8.68 1.64 -15.66
C ALA A 52 7.63 0.67 -15.11
N TYR A 53 7.46 0.65 -13.79
CA TYR A 53 6.44 -0.12 -13.11
C TYR A 53 5.03 0.26 -13.58
N ASN A 54 4.69 1.54 -13.53
CA ASN A 54 3.37 2.04 -13.92
C ASN A 54 3.05 1.73 -15.38
N ASN A 55 4.03 1.84 -16.29
CA ASN A 55 3.86 1.49 -17.69
C ASN A 55 3.62 -0.01 -17.87
N LYS A 56 4.39 -0.87 -17.19
CA LYS A 56 4.23 -2.32 -17.24
C LYS A 56 2.85 -2.74 -16.72
N LEU A 57 2.43 -2.20 -15.55
CA LEU A 57 1.12 -2.48 -14.98
C LEU A 57 -0.01 -2.02 -15.89
N LYS A 58 0.08 -0.83 -16.46
CA LYS A 58 -0.92 -0.31 -17.40
C LYS A 58 -1.07 -1.20 -18.63
N VAL A 59 0.03 -1.69 -19.20
CA VAL A 59 0.00 -2.63 -20.32
C VAL A 59 -0.67 -3.94 -19.89
N ALA A 60 -0.26 -4.53 -18.78
CA ALA A 60 -0.83 -5.79 -18.28
C ALA A 60 -2.34 -5.69 -18.05
N LEU A 61 -2.81 -4.60 -17.42
CA LEU A 61 -4.23 -4.34 -17.20
C LEU A 61 -5.01 -4.14 -18.53
N SER A 62 -4.40 -3.52 -19.53
CA SER A 62 -5.05 -3.25 -20.82
C SER A 62 -5.11 -4.48 -21.74
N THR A 63 -4.20 -5.43 -21.57
CA THR A 63 -4.12 -6.67 -22.36
C THR A 63 -4.86 -7.85 -21.71
N GLY A 64 -5.33 -7.70 -20.45
CA GLY A 64 -5.94 -8.78 -19.69
C GLY A 64 -4.91 -9.75 -19.07
N GLU A 65 -3.62 -9.42 -19.13
CA GLU A 65 -2.52 -10.18 -18.49
C GLU A 65 -2.22 -9.63 -17.09
N THR A 66 -3.27 -9.29 -16.33
CA THR A 66 -3.17 -8.71 -15.00
C THR A 66 -2.43 -9.66 -14.05
N PRO A 67 -1.41 -9.18 -13.30
CA PRO A 67 -0.80 -9.97 -12.24
C PRO A 67 -1.84 -10.39 -11.21
N ASN A 68 -1.64 -11.56 -10.57
CA ASN A 68 -2.55 -12.01 -9.52
C ASN A 68 -2.50 -11.10 -8.29
N ILE A 69 -1.31 -10.58 -7.97
CA ILE A 69 -1.10 -9.63 -6.87
C ILE A 69 -0.23 -8.50 -7.39
N PHE A 70 -0.64 -7.27 -7.16
CA PHE A 70 0.17 -6.11 -7.56
C PHE A 70 0.02 -4.93 -6.59
N TYR A 71 1.08 -4.15 -6.48
CA TYR A 71 1.10 -2.90 -5.71
C TYR A 71 0.42 -1.77 -6.47
N TYR A 72 -0.41 -0.97 -5.79
CA TYR A 72 -0.95 0.26 -6.36
C TYR A 72 -1.20 1.33 -5.27
N PRO A 73 -0.62 2.53 -5.39
CA PRO A 73 -0.65 3.52 -4.32
C PRO A 73 -1.91 4.40 -4.30
N ALA A 74 -2.72 4.42 -5.37
CA ALA A 74 -3.79 5.40 -5.53
C ALA A 74 -5.18 4.76 -5.40
N ILE A 75 -5.83 4.91 -4.25
CA ILE A 75 -7.14 4.33 -3.94
C ILE A 75 -8.21 4.73 -4.98
N ALA A 76 -8.24 5.99 -5.40
CA ALA A 76 -9.22 6.48 -6.36
C ALA A 76 -9.18 5.74 -7.71
N GLY A 77 -8.03 5.18 -8.10
CA GLY A 77 -7.90 4.39 -9.32
C GLY A 77 -8.48 2.98 -9.22
N LEU A 78 -8.67 2.47 -8.01
CA LEU A 78 -9.17 1.11 -7.78
C LEU A 78 -10.65 0.96 -8.17
N LYS A 79 -11.43 2.06 -8.11
CA LYS A 79 -12.85 2.06 -8.41
C LYS A 79 -13.17 1.44 -9.76
N GLU A 80 -12.53 1.91 -10.82
CA GLU A 80 -12.78 1.43 -12.18
C GLU A 80 -12.46 -0.06 -12.32
N TRP A 81 -11.35 -0.51 -11.72
CA TRP A 81 -10.95 -1.91 -11.77
C TRP A 81 -11.88 -2.81 -10.96
N ALA A 82 -12.34 -2.35 -9.80
CA ALA A 82 -13.33 -3.06 -9.00
C ALA A 82 -14.67 -3.21 -9.76
N GLN A 83 -15.19 -2.11 -10.34
CA GLN A 83 -16.43 -2.11 -11.12
C GLN A 83 -16.36 -3.00 -12.36
N ASN A 84 -15.19 -3.14 -12.97
CA ASN A 84 -14.97 -3.99 -14.15
C ASN A 84 -14.58 -5.44 -13.79
N GLY A 85 -14.58 -5.81 -12.50
CA GLY A 85 -14.25 -7.17 -12.05
C GLY A 85 -12.78 -7.56 -12.24
N VAL A 86 -11.88 -6.57 -12.35
CA VAL A 86 -10.42 -6.81 -12.43
C VAL A 86 -9.85 -7.15 -11.06
N LEU A 87 -10.44 -6.55 -10.00
CA LEU A 87 -10.04 -6.79 -8.61
C LEU A 87 -11.01 -7.76 -7.94
N LEU A 88 -10.47 -8.62 -7.09
CA LEU A 88 -11.26 -9.50 -6.22
C LEU A 88 -11.80 -8.70 -5.04
N ASP A 89 -13.08 -8.84 -4.74
CA ASP A 89 -13.64 -8.37 -3.47
C ASP A 89 -13.16 -9.27 -2.33
N LEU A 90 -12.48 -8.69 -1.37
CA LEU A 90 -11.89 -9.39 -0.22
C LEU A 90 -12.77 -9.32 1.04
N THR A 91 -13.92 -8.67 0.96
CA THR A 91 -14.80 -8.41 2.10
C THR A 91 -15.21 -9.69 2.81
N ASP A 92 -15.71 -10.67 2.06
CA ASP A 92 -16.14 -11.94 2.65
C ASP A 92 -14.96 -12.72 3.25
N SER A 93 -13.84 -12.80 2.54
CA SER A 93 -12.63 -13.48 3.03
C SER A 93 -12.09 -12.87 4.33
N LEU A 94 -12.11 -11.53 4.44
CA LEU A 94 -11.70 -10.82 5.66
C LEU A 94 -12.70 -11.04 6.81
N ASN A 95 -13.99 -11.19 6.51
CA ASN A 95 -15.00 -11.43 7.54
C ASN A 95 -15.05 -12.89 8.01
N GLU A 96 -14.64 -13.83 7.17
CA GLU A 96 -14.52 -15.25 7.51
C GLU A 96 -13.24 -15.58 8.29
N ASP A 97 -12.19 -14.77 8.14
CA ASP A 97 -10.90 -14.93 8.83
C ASP A 97 -10.61 -13.71 9.71
N GLU A 98 -11.18 -13.73 10.93
CA GLU A 98 -10.96 -12.66 11.92
C GLU A 98 -9.49 -12.55 12.36
N GLU A 99 -8.72 -13.64 12.36
CA GLU A 99 -7.31 -13.62 12.73
C GLU A 99 -6.53 -12.82 11.68
N TRP A 100 -6.73 -13.10 10.42
CA TRP A 100 -6.14 -12.33 9.33
C TRP A 100 -6.57 -10.86 9.37
N LYS A 101 -7.87 -10.58 9.50
CA LYS A 101 -8.40 -9.22 9.60
C LYS A 101 -7.77 -8.42 10.73
N ASN A 102 -7.54 -9.04 11.89
CA ASN A 102 -6.96 -8.41 13.07
C ASN A 102 -5.42 -8.22 12.97
N THR A 103 -4.76 -8.69 11.92
CA THR A 103 -3.35 -8.35 11.65
C THR A 103 -3.16 -6.93 11.17
N PHE A 104 -4.21 -6.30 10.63
CA PHE A 104 -4.16 -4.91 10.19
C PHE A 104 -4.40 -3.95 11.36
N LEU A 105 -3.74 -2.80 11.33
CA LEU A 105 -3.97 -1.75 12.32
C LEU A 105 -5.41 -1.22 12.24
N ASP A 106 -5.94 -0.80 13.37
CA ASP A 106 -7.27 -0.21 13.47
C ASP A 106 -7.45 0.94 12.45
N GLY A 107 -8.51 0.86 11.66
CA GLY A 107 -8.81 1.84 10.60
C GLY A 107 -7.98 1.71 9.33
N ALA A 108 -6.97 0.83 9.27
CA ALA A 108 -6.16 0.69 8.06
C ALA A 108 -6.95 0.12 6.88
N LEU A 109 -7.84 -0.82 7.13
CA LEU A 109 -8.73 -1.39 6.10
C LEU A 109 -9.80 -0.41 5.63
N ASP A 110 -10.27 0.50 6.50
CA ASP A 110 -11.29 1.51 6.16
C ASP A 110 -10.79 2.44 5.04
N THR A 111 -9.48 2.64 4.95
CA THR A 111 -8.85 3.42 3.87
C THR A 111 -9.10 2.81 2.49
N TYR A 112 -9.28 1.48 2.42
CA TYR A 112 -9.48 0.74 1.18
C TYR A 112 -10.95 0.33 0.95
N ASP A 113 -11.86 0.80 1.79
CA ASP A 113 -13.30 0.72 1.56
C ASP A 113 -13.69 1.72 0.46
N LEU A 114 -14.14 1.20 -0.68
CA LEU A 114 -14.51 1.99 -1.85
C LEU A 114 -15.95 2.53 -1.81
N SER A 115 -16.69 2.35 -0.72
CA SER A 115 -18.09 2.80 -0.58
C SER A 115 -18.24 4.31 -0.81
N ALA A 116 -17.27 5.11 -0.34
CA ALA A 116 -17.21 6.55 -0.61
C ALA A 116 -17.11 6.89 -2.11
N TYR A 117 -16.69 5.96 -2.93
CA TYR A 117 -16.60 6.08 -4.39
C TYR A 117 -17.77 5.39 -5.12
N GLY A 118 -18.77 4.87 -4.37
CA GLY A 118 -19.95 4.20 -4.91
C GLY A 118 -19.69 2.75 -5.35
N VAL A 119 -18.75 2.08 -4.72
CA VAL A 119 -18.45 0.66 -4.90
C VAL A 119 -18.33 0.03 -3.52
N ASP A 120 -19.27 -0.83 -3.16
CA ASP A 120 -19.22 -1.52 -1.87
C ASP A 120 -18.15 -2.60 -1.91
N GLY A 121 -17.37 -2.71 -0.83
CA GLY A 121 -16.36 -3.76 -0.66
C GLY A 121 -14.92 -3.28 -0.49
N ILE A 122 -14.06 -4.21 -0.10
CA ILE A 122 -12.62 -4.02 0.12
C ILE A 122 -11.87 -4.74 -0.99
N TYR A 123 -11.20 -4.01 -1.87
CA TYR A 123 -10.54 -4.53 -3.06
C TYR A 123 -9.01 -4.42 -3.04
N ALA A 124 -8.47 -3.89 -1.96
CA ALA A 124 -7.04 -3.81 -1.73
C ALA A 124 -6.72 -3.86 -0.23
N LEU A 125 -5.50 -4.22 0.10
CA LEU A 125 -5.02 -4.34 1.48
C LEU A 125 -3.82 -3.41 1.69
N PRO A 126 -3.71 -2.77 2.87
CA PRO A 126 -2.54 -1.98 3.20
C PRO A 126 -1.31 -2.89 3.39
N ASN A 127 -0.20 -2.57 2.72
CA ASN A 127 1.09 -3.21 2.93
C ASN A 127 2.06 -2.36 3.75
N GLU A 128 1.80 -1.06 3.80
CA GLU A 128 2.55 -0.08 4.59
C GLU A 128 1.63 1.04 5.08
N LEU A 129 2.00 1.68 6.17
CA LEU A 129 1.32 2.85 6.70
C LEU A 129 2.30 4.01 6.78
N ASN A 130 1.96 5.11 6.13
CA ASN A 130 2.72 6.36 6.21
C ASN A 130 1.98 7.35 7.11
N VAL A 131 2.74 8.05 7.94
CA VAL A 131 2.22 9.13 8.79
C VAL A 131 2.87 10.43 8.36
N ASP A 132 2.06 11.37 7.90
CA ASP A 132 2.51 12.73 7.63
C ASP A 132 2.62 13.50 8.95
N ALA A 133 3.74 14.19 9.14
CA ALA A 133 3.98 14.97 10.34
C ALA A 133 4.69 16.28 10.01
N ILE A 134 4.38 17.32 10.76
CA ILE A 134 5.09 18.59 10.70
C ILE A 134 6.22 18.56 11.73
N PHE A 135 7.45 18.66 11.26
CA PHE A 135 8.62 18.81 12.12
C PHE A 135 8.88 20.28 12.41
N TYR A 136 9.16 20.61 13.65
CA TYR A 136 9.47 21.97 14.06
C TYR A 136 10.75 22.05 14.85
N ASN A 137 11.43 23.21 14.77
CA ASN A 137 12.63 23.49 15.54
C ASN A 137 12.25 24.09 16.89
N LYS A 138 12.47 23.34 17.98
CA LYS A 138 12.10 23.76 19.34
C LYS A 138 12.75 25.08 19.75
N ALA A 139 14.01 25.31 19.40
CA ALA A 139 14.72 26.53 19.76
C ALA A 139 14.16 27.78 19.04
N LEU A 140 13.67 27.62 17.80
CA LEU A 140 12.99 28.72 17.10
C LEU A 140 11.61 28.99 17.67
N PHE A 141 10.86 27.96 18.08
CA PHE A 141 9.59 28.12 18.78
C PHE A 141 9.76 28.89 20.11
N GLU A 142 10.73 28.47 20.90
CA GLU A 142 11.08 29.16 22.16
C GLU A 142 11.48 30.63 21.92
N LYS A 143 12.35 30.88 20.92
CA LYS A 143 12.74 32.25 20.52
C LYS A 143 11.56 33.10 20.09
N ALA A 144 10.57 32.52 19.41
CA ALA A 144 9.36 33.18 18.95
C ALA A 144 8.25 33.26 20.02
N GLY A 145 8.49 32.74 21.24
CA GLY A 145 7.51 32.73 22.32
C GLY A 145 6.32 31.78 22.08
N ILE A 146 6.53 30.71 21.27
CA ILE A 146 5.49 29.72 21.01
C ILE A 146 5.67 28.56 22.01
N GLU A 147 4.70 28.40 22.89
CA GLU A 147 4.77 27.47 24.03
C GLU A 147 4.20 26.10 23.71
N LYS A 148 3.31 25.98 22.72
CA LYS A 148 2.68 24.70 22.29
C LYS A 148 2.68 24.56 20.78
N THR A 149 2.56 23.34 20.29
CA THR A 149 2.32 23.07 18.86
C THR A 149 0.91 23.47 18.46
N PRO A 150 0.71 23.99 17.25
CA PRO A 150 -0.62 24.37 16.77
C PRO A 150 -1.54 23.15 16.62
N GLU A 151 -2.79 23.29 17.01
CA GLU A 151 -3.83 22.26 16.89
C GLU A 151 -4.79 22.56 15.72
N THR A 152 -4.76 23.80 15.20
CA THR A 152 -5.58 24.25 14.08
C THR A 152 -4.73 24.94 13.01
N MET A 153 -5.28 25.07 11.80
CA MET A 153 -4.61 25.79 10.73
C MET A 153 -4.45 27.29 11.05
N ASP A 154 -5.41 27.88 11.75
CA ASP A 154 -5.32 29.30 12.16
C ASP A 154 -4.17 29.50 13.16
N GLU A 155 -4.04 28.63 14.15
CA GLU A 155 -2.91 28.67 15.09
C GLU A 155 -1.56 28.44 14.36
N LEU A 156 -1.53 27.56 13.36
CA LEU A 156 -0.33 27.34 12.54
C LEU A 156 0.08 28.62 11.80
N TYR A 157 -0.87 29.35 11.20
CA TYR A 157 -0.58 30.60 10.52
C TYR A 157 -0.11 31.70 11.52
N GLU A 158 -0.72 31.80 12.70
CA GLU A 158 -0.25 32.70 13.74
C GLU A 158 1.16 32.41 14.22
N ASP A 159 1.50 31.12 14.36
CA ASP A 159 2.83 30.70 14.76
C ASP A 159 3.88 30.94 13.65
N ILE A 160 3.49 30.81 12.38
CA ILE A 160 4.35 31.18 11.25
C ILE A 160 4.66 32.70 11.32
N ASP A 161 3.68 33.55 11.57
CA ASP A 161 3.88 34.99 11.67
C ASP A 161 4.82 35.33 12.84
N LYS A 162 4.67 34.71 14.02
CA LYS A 162 5.59 34.85 15.15
C LYS A 162 7.02 34.39 14.80
N LEU A 163 7.19 33.26 14.13
CA LEU A 163 8.48 32.77 13.71
C LEU A 163 9.16 33.74 12.74
N VAL A 164 8.43 34.26 11.76
CA VAL A 164 8.94 35.26 10.82
C VAL A 164 9.36 36.55 11.54
N ALA A 165 8.57 37.01 12.51
CA ALA A 165 8.88 38.21 13.30
C ALA A 165 10.11 38.03 14.22
N ALA A 166 10.38 36.81 14.65
CA ALA A 166 11.52 36.50 15.52
C ALA A 166 12.85 36.32 14.75
N GLY A 167 12.82 36.24 13.43
CA GLY A 167 13.99 36.19 12.53
C GLY A 167 14.62 34.80 12.44
#